data_e743dd867ea5fae9074ad705a169456e
#
_entry.id   e743dd867ea5fae9074ad705a169456e
#
_cell.length_a   1.000
_cell.length_b   1.000
_cell.length_c   1.000
_cell.angle_alpha   90.00
_cell.angle_beta   90.00
_cell.angle_gamma   90.00
#
_symmetry.space_group_name_H-M   'P 1'
#
loop_
_entity.id
_entity.type
_entity.pdbx_description
1 polymer ?
#
loop_
_entity_poly.entity_id
_entity_poly.type
_entity_poly.pdbx_seq_one_letter_code
_entity_poly.pdbx_strand_id
1 'polypeptide(L)'
;TAYHEAGHAVVIHELKTQDPVHQITIIPRGPAGGLTISLPEEDRMYQSRQELQERICTCLGGRVAEELVLGDISTGASNDLQTATSIARSMVMKYGMSDRLGAISYDSDQEVFIGRSMSQARAYSEEVAGLIDEEIKAILDTAYARCREILSQNMDALERTAQYLLEFETMSAEDFQLVFQPPEVLERRKAEERV
;
A
#
# COMPACT_ATOMS: atom_id res chain seq x y z
N THR A 1 -3.84 -8.54 -12.57
CA THR A 1 -3.81 -8.97 -11.17
C THR A 1 -2.40 -9.41 -10.72
N ALA A 2 -1.70 -10.35 -11.41
CA ALA A 2 -0.41 -10.89 -10.95
C ALA A 2 0.66 -9.81 -10.69
N TYR A 3 0.87 -8.89 -11.62
CA TYR A 3 1.79 -7.76 -11.41
C TYR A 3 1.33 -6.80 -10.32
N HIS A 4 0.03 -6.64 -10.13
CA HIS A 4 -0.55 -5.83 -9.07
C HIS A 4 -0.19 -6.40 -7.69
N GLU A 5 -0.48 -7.68 -7.45
CA GLU A 5 -0.15 -8.33 -6.18
C GLU A 5 1.37 -8.46 -5.96
N ALA A 6 2.12 -8.76 -7.02
CA ALA A 6 3.58 -8.76 -6.97
C ALA A 6 4.14 -7.38 -6.60
N GLY A 7 3.53 -6.30 -7.08
CA GLY A 7 3.90 -4.93 -6.74
C GLY A 7 3.75 -4.63 -5.26
N HIS A 8 2.61 -5.00 -4.65
CA HIS A 8 2.42 -4.89 -3.21
C HIS A 8 3.48 -5.68 -2.44
N ALA A 9 3.70 -6.93 -2.81
CA ALA A 9 4.63 -7.81 -2.11
C ALA A 9 6.08 -7.31 -2.15
N VAL A 10 6.57 -6.89 -3.32
CA VAL A 10 7.94 -6.37 -3.47
C VAL A 10 8.12 -5.08 -2.68
N VAL A 11 7.14 -4.16 -2.70
CA VAL A 11 7.19 -2.93 -1.92
C VAL A 11 7.23 -3.24 -0.41
N ILE A 12 6.40 -4.16 0.08
CA ILE A 12 6.42 -4.60 1.48
C ILE A 12 7.79 -5.13 1.87
N HIS A 13 8.40 -5.98 1.04
CA HIS A 13 9.72 -6.58 1.31
C HIS A 13 10.83 -5.54 1.49
N GLU A 14 10.80 -4.46 0.72
CA GLU A 14 11.83 -3.41 0.72
C GLU A 14 11.62 -2.37 1.83
N LEU A 15 10.47 -2.35 2.47
CA LEU A 15 10.14 -1.41 3.53
C LEU A 15 10.45 -1.99 4.92
N LYS A 16 11.03 -1.15 5.79
CA LYS A 16 11.59 -1.61 7.07
C LYS A 16 10.56 -1.80 8.18
N THR A 17 9.44 -1.08 8.10
CA THR A 17 8.46 -1.03 9.19
C THR A 17 7.19 -1.82 8.89
N GLN A 18 7.11 -2.39 7.69
CA GLN A 18 5.96 -3.18 7.29
C GLN A 18 6.11 -4.63 7.71
N ASP A 19 5.00 -5.26 8.05
CA ASP A 19 4.98 -6.68 8.42
C ASP A 19 5.27 -7.55 7.19
N PRO A 20 6.01 -8.67 7.35
CA PRO A 20 6.44 -9.48 6.23
C PRO A 20 5.28 -10.11 5.46
N VAL A 21 5.50 -10.31 4.17
CA VAL A 21 4.55 -11.02 3.30
C VAL A 21 4.42 -12.47 3.78
N HIS A 22 3.19 -12.88 4.04
CA HIS A 22 2.85 -14.24 4.43
C HIS A 22 2.37 -15.08 3.23
N GLN A 23 1.55 -14.50 2.38
CA GLN A 23 1.00 -15.17 1.20
C GLN A 23 0.61 -14.14 0.14
N ILE A 24 0.79 -14.51 -1.12
CA ILE A 24 0.32 -13.75 -2.27
C ILE A 24 -0.57 -14.67 -3.10
N THR A 25 -1.74 -14.22 -3.55
CA THR A 25 -2.62 -15.03 -4.39
C THR A 25 -3.35 -14.18 -5.43
N ILE A 26 -3.53 -14.74 -6.61
CA ILE A 26 -4.38 -14.15 -7.67
C ILE A 26 -5.73 -14.85 -7.81
N ILE A 27 -6.03 -15.78 -6.90
CA ILE A 27 -7.35 -16.42 -6.83
C ILE A 27 -8.34 -15.39 -6.26
N PRO A 28 -9.39 -15.04 -7.01
CA PRO A 28 -10.35 -14.03 -6.57
C PRO A 28 -11.06 -14.42 -5.27
N ARG A 29 -11.20 -13.46 -4.36
CA ARG A 29 -11.97 -13.63 -3.12
C ARG A 29 -12.96 -12.46 -2.98
N GLY A 30 -14.22 -12.72 -3.24
CA GLY A 30 -15.26 -11.69 -3.25
C GLY A 30 -15.00 -10.63 -4.34
N PRO A 31 -14.99 -9.33 -4.02
CA PRO A 31 -14.74 -8.28 -4.99
C PRO A 31 -13.25 -8.09 -5.34
N ALA A 32 -12.33 -8.72 -4.59
CA ALA A 32 -10.89 -8.62 -4.82
C ALA A 32 -10.44 -9.63 -5.88
N GLY A 33 -9.69 -9.16 -6.88
CA GLY A 33 -9.13 -10.00 -7.94
C GLY A 33 -7.88 -10.78 -7.55
N GLY A 34 -7.30 -10.47 -6.39
CA GLY A 34 -6.14 -11.09 -5.76
C GLY A 34 -5.99 -10.59 -4.33
N LEU A 35 -4.95 -11.03 -3.64
CA LEU A 35 -4.69 -10.62 -2.27
C LEU A 35 -3.22 -10.87 -1.88
N THR A 36 -2.58 -9.84 -1.35
CA THR A 36 -1.28 -9.94 -0.69
C THR A 36 -1.49 -9.81 0.82
N ILE A 37 -1.17 -10.87 1.56
CA ILE A 37 -1.38 -10.97 3.01
C ILE A 37 -0.04 -10.74 3.71
N SER A 38 -0.01 -9.82 4.67
CA SER A 38 1.05 -9.66 5.64
C SER A 38 0.53 -10.03 7.03
N LEU A 39 1.38 -10.64 7.85
CA LEU A 39 1.02 -10.97 9.23
C LEU A 39 1.91 -10.19 10.19
N PRO A 40 1.31 -9.51 11.18
CA PRO A 40 2.06 -8.82 12.21
C PRO A 40 2.96 -9.82 12.98
N GLU A 41 4.24 -9.47 13.12
CA GLU A 41 5.17 -10.21 13.98
C GLU A 41 5.00 -9.83 15.45
N GLU A 42 4.52 -8.62 15.72
CA GLU A 42 4.30 -8.09 17.07
C GLU A 42 2.99 -7.29 17.13
N ASP A 43 2.33 -7.35 18.29
CA ASP A 43 1.16 -6.50 18.57
C ASP A 43 1.61 -5.05 18.79
N ARG A 44 1.26 -4.16 17.87
CA ARG A 44 1.58 -2.73 17.94
C ARG A 44 0.33 -1.92 18.29
N MET A 45 0.37 -1.24 19.43
CA MET A 45 -0.73 -0.36 19.82
C MET A 45 -0.71 1.01 19.10
N TYR A 46 0.46 1.48 18.70
CA TYR A 46 0.65 2.78 18.06
C TYR A 46 1.47 2.64 16.79
N GLN A 47 1.21 3.52 15.83
CA GLN A 47 1.93 3.60 14.56
C GLN A 47 2.68 4.93 14.48
N SER A 48 3.95 4.89 14.09
CA SER A 48 4.76 6.07 13.84
C SER A 48 4.40 6.74 12.51
N ARG A 49 4.88 7.99 12.32
CA ARG A 49 4.78 8.68 11.02
C ARG A 49 5.39 7.85 9.89
N GLN A 50 6.55 7.24 10.13
CA GLN A 50 7.25 6.42 9.14
C GLN A 50 6.43 5.18 8.77
N GLU A 51 5.87 4.46 9.74
CA GLU A 51 5.03 3.29 9.48
C GLU A 51 3.82 3.65 8.62
N LEU A 52 3.16 4.77 8.89
CA LEU A 52 2.02 5.23 8.09
C LEU A 52 2.44 5.63 6.67
N GLN A 53 3.58 6.32 6.50
CA GLN A 53 4.11 6.66 5.18
C GLN A 53 4.48 5.41 4.36
N GLU A 54 5.12 4.43 4.99
CA GLU A 54 5.48 3.17 4.35
C GLU A 54 4.21 2.36 4.01
N ARG A 55 3.19 2.39 4.86
CA ARG A 55 1.89 1.75 4.56
C ARG A 55 1.18 2.39 3.36
N ILE A 56 1.25 3.72 3.22
CA ILE A 56 0.76 4.40 2.01
C ILE A 56 1.52 3.90 0.78
N CYS A 57 2.85 3.81 0.87
CA CYS A 57 3.70 3.30 -0.20
C CYS A 57 3.28 1.87 -0.61
N THR A 58 3.02 1.00 0.38
CA THR A 58 2.51 -0.36 0.15
C THR A 58 1.19 -0.36 -0.61
N CYS A 59 0.22 0.47 -0.20
CA CYS A 59 -1.06 0.59 -0.90
C CYS A 59 -0.90 0.97 -2.38
N LEU A 60 0.13 1.73 -2.73
CA LEU A 60 0.37 2.17 -4.10
C LEU A 60 1.09 1.13 -4.97
N GLY A 61 1.63 0.06 -4.36
CA GLY A 61 2.46 -0.96 -5.00
C GLY A 61 1.85 -1.57 -6.25
N GLY A 62 0.59 -2.02 -6.16
CA GLY A 62 -0.12 -2.64 -7.27
C GLY A 62 -0.29 -1.70 -8.47
N ARG A 63 -0.75 -0.47 -8.23
CA ARG A 63 -0.94 0.54 -9.27
C ARG A 63 0.38 0.93 -9.96
N VAL A 64 1.44 1.14 -9.19
CA VAL A 64 2.75 1.51 -9.74
C VAL A 64 3.36 0.36 -10.54
N ALA A 65 3.17 -0.89 -10.10
CA ALA A 65 3.61 -2.07 -10.85
C ALA A 65 2.88 -2.18 -12.20
N GLU A 66 1.55 -1.96 -12.24
CA GLU A 66 0.78 -1.91 -13.49
C GLU A 66 1.32 -0.83 -14.42
N GLU A 67 1.54 0.39 -13.94
CA GLU A 67 2.08 1.48 -14.74
C GLU A 67 3.46 1.17 -15.32
N LEU A 68 4.38 0.62 -14.50
CA LEU A 68 5.76 0.32 -14.93
C LEU A 68 5.83 -0.80 -15.96
N VAL A 69 5.00 -1.84 -15.81
CA VAL A 69 5.09 -3.05 -16.65
C VAL A 69 4.14 -2.99 -17.84
N LEU A 70 2.90 -2.53 -17.63
CA LEU A 70 1.86 -2.55 -18.65
C LEU A 70 1.74 -1.21 -19.38
N GLY A 71 2.35 -0.14 -18.87
CA GLY A 71 2.23 1.21 -19.40
C GLY A 71 0.83 1.81 -19.25
N ASP A 72 -0.02 1.19 -18.45
CA ASP A 72 -1.41 1.60 -18.21
C ASP A 72 -1.81 1.28 -16.76
N ILE A 73 -2.93 1.84 -16.32
CA ILE A 73 -3.47 1.69 -14.98
C ILE A 73 -4.92 1.22 -15.04
N SER A 74 -5.29 0.34 -14.11
CA SER A 74 -6.64 -0.21 -14.05
C SER A 74 -7.46 0.36 -12.89
N THR A 75 -8.77 0.12 -12.92
CA THR A 75 -9.68 0.44 -11.81
C THR A 75 -9.50 -0.49 -10.61
N GLY A 76 -8.72 -1.57 -10.75
CA GLY A 76 -8.45 -2.55 -9.69
C GLY A 76 -7.83 -1.94 -8.44
N ALA A 77 -7.00 -0.89 -8.60
CA ALA A 77 -6.36 -0.17 -7.52
C ALA A 77 -7.27 0.84 -6.77
N SER A 78 -8.57 0.87 -7.03
CA SER A 78 -9.47 1.89 -6.43
C SER A 78 -9.53 1.82 -4.91
N ASN A 79 -9.58 0.63 -4.33
CA ASN A 79 -9.61 0.42 -2.88
C ASN A 79 -8.28 0.81 -2.22
N ASP A 80 -7.17 0.51 -2.88
CA ASP A 80 -5.81 0.86 -2.41
C ASP A 80 -5.62 2.38 -2.37
N LEU A 81 -6.09 3.07 -3.41
CA LEU A 81 -6.07 4.54 -3.46
C LEU A 81 -6.95 5.15 -2.36
N GLN A 82 -8.12 4.59 -2.09
CA GLN A 82 -8.99 5.04 -0.99
C GLN A 82 -8.29 4.85 0.35
N THR A 83 -7.69 3.69 0.58
CA THR A 83 -6.95 3.38 1.80
C THR A 83 -5.75 4.32 1.97
N ALA A 84 -4.92 4.49 0.96
CA ALA A 84 -3.79 5.41 0.97
C ALA A 84 -4.21 6.85 1.29
N THR A 85 -5.28 7.34 0.64
CA THR A 85 -5.82 8.68 0.86
C THR A 85 -6.37 8.84 2.28
N SER A 86 -7.05 7.83 2.81
CA SER A 86 -7.58 7.85 4.17
C SER A 86 -6.48 7.91 5.22
N ILE A 87 -5.38 7.16 5.03
CA ILE A 87 -4.20 7.21 5.90
C ILE A 87 -3.56 8.61 5.86
N ALA A 88 -3.29 9.15 4.66
CA ALA A 88 -2.71 10.47 4.49
C ALA A 88 -3.58 11.57 5.13
N ARG A 89 -4.90 11.49 4.96
CA ARG A 89 -5.86 12.39 5.61
C ARG A 89 -5.77 12.29 7.14
N SER A 90 -5.74 11.09 7.69
CA SER A 90 -5.63 10.88 9.13
C SER A 90 -4.31 11.42 9.69
N MET A 91 -3.20 11.25 8.97
CA MET A 91 -1.90 11.82 9.35
C MET A 91 -1.96 13.34 9.49
N VAL A 92 -2.60 14.02 8.54
CA VAL A 92 -2.69 15.48 8.49
C VAL A 92 -3.72 16.00 9.48
N MET A 93 -4.94 15.45 9.46
CA MET A 93 -6.09 16.02 10.18
C MET A 93 -6.23 15.51 11.60
N LYS A 94 -5.90 14.25 11.86
CA LYS A 94 -6.15 13.60 13.15
C LYS A 94 -4.90 13.54 14.01
N TYR A 95 -3.77 13.18 13.43
CA TYR A 95 -2.55 12.88 14.20
C TYR A 95 -1.55 14.05 14.26
N GLY A 96 -1.84 15.18 13.59
CA GLY A 96 -0.96 16.35 13.59
C GLY A 96 0.44 16.05 13.03
N MET A 97 0.51 15.19 12.00
CA MET A 97 1.78 14.73 11.40
C MET A 97 2.23 15.56 10.19
N SER A 98 1.66 16.76 10.00
CA SER A 98 2.12 17.73 8.99
C SER A 98 3.04 18.76 9.64
N ASP A 99 4.20 19.00 9.04
CA ASP A 99 5.13 20.02 9.55
C ASP A 99 4.64 21.44 9.23
N ARG A 100 3.82 21.64 8.20
CA ARG A 100 3.25 22.95 7.83
C ARG A 100 2.05 23.34 8.69
N LEU A 101 1.21 22.38 9.04
CA LEU A 101 0.01 22.60 9.85
C LEU A 101 0.26 22.46 11.35
N GLY A 102 1.41 21.85 11.73
CA GLY A 102 1.80 21.65 13.12
C GLY A 102 1.02 20.55 13.84
N ALA A 103 1.23 20.47 15.16
CA ALA A 103 0.62 19.46 16.02
C ALA A 103 -0.82 19.87 16.43
N ILE A 104 -1.70 20.00 15.44
CA ILE A 104 -3.11 20.39 15.61
C ILE A 104 -4.00 19.28 15.07
N SER A 105 -5.07 18.94 15.80
CA SER A 105 -6.13 18.08 15.28
C SER A 105 -7.22 18.94 14.66
N TYR A 106 -7.46 18.72 13.37
CA TYR A 106 -8.55 19.34 12.60
C TYR A 106 -9.74 18.40 12.44
N ASP A 107 -9.60 17.17 12.93
CA ASP A 107 -10.67 16.17 12.96
C ASP A 107 -11.53 16.45 14.21
N SER A 108 -12.64 17.14 14.01
CA SER A 108 -13.62 17.32 15.07
C SER A 108 -14.52 16.07 15.09
N ASP A 109 -14.31 15.19 16.05
CA ASP A 109 -15.28 14.20 16.49
C ASP A 109 -16.51 14.94 17.08
N GLN A 110 -17.27 15.63 16.24
CA GLN A 110 -18.61 16.04 16.63
C GLN A 110 -19.48 14.80 16.54
N GLU A 111 -19.77 14.19 17.71
CA GLU A 111 -20.83 13.21 17.87
C GLU A 111 -22.06 13.67 17.08
N VAL A 112 -22.45 12.85 16.12
CA VAL A 112 -23.67 13.07 15.34
C VAL A 112 -24.83 12.94 16.30
N PHE A 113 -25.26 14.05 16.91
CA PHE A 113 -26.56 14.12 17.61
C PHE A 113 -27.64 13.87 16.56
N ILE A 114 -28.22 12.68 16.61
CA ILE A 114 -29.36 12.27 15.80
C ILE A 114 -30.50 13.31 16.02
N GLY A 115 -30.72 14.21 15.08
CA GLY A 115 -31.86 15.11 15.10
C GLY A 115 -31.73 16.48 14.46
N ARG A 116 -30.55 16.94 14.02
CA ARG A 116 -30.44 18.21 13.27
C ARG A 116 -29.49 18.06 12.09
N SER A 117 -30.04 18.07 10.89
CA SER A 117 -29.30 18.35 9.65
C SER A 117 -28.91 19.84 9.64
N MET A 118 -27.87 20.20 10.38
CA MET A 118 -27.19 21.47 10.18
C MET A 118 -25.96 21.17 9.34
N SER A 119 -25.77 21.95 8.27
CA SER A 119 -24.53 22.01 7.52
C SER A 119 -23.36 22.02 8.50
N GLN A 120 -22.53 20.96 8.51
CA GLN A 120 -21.32 20.92 9.32
C GLN A 120 -20.42 22.08 8.89
N ALA A 121 -20.44 23.15 9.66
CA ALA A 121 -19.48 24.23 9.47
C ALA A 121 -18.09 23.67 9.81
N ARG A 122 -17.18 23.72 8.85
CA ARG A 122 -15.76 23.36 9.08
C ARG A 122 -15.25 24.18 10.26
N ALA A 123 -14.52 23.54 11.18
CA ALA A 123 -13.94 24.23 12.35
C ALA A 123 -12.67 25.03 12.00
N TYR A 124 -12.33 25.16 10.71
CA TYR A 124 -11.13 25.82 10.21
C TYR A 124 -11.41 26.63 8.94
N SER A 125 -10.56 27.61 8.64
CA SER A 125 -10.70 28.54 7.50
C SER A 125 -10.50 27.83 6.14
N GLU A 126 -10.96 28.47 5.04
CA GLU A 126 -10.72 27.98 3.68
C GLU A 126 -9.22 27.94 3.34
N GLU A 127 -8.41 28.83 3.92
CA GLU A 127 -6.97 28.81 3.77
C GLU A 127 -6.38 27.52 4.38
N VAL A 128 -6.79 27.16 5.59
CA VAL A 128 -6.35 25.91 6.25
C VAL A 128 -6.88 24.69 5.48
N ALA A 129 -8.08 24.72 4.93
CA ALA A 129 -8.60 23.65 4.08
C ALA A 129 -7.70 23.43 2.86
N GLY A 130 -7.27 24.50 2.18
CA GLY A 130 -6.34 24.43 1.06
C GLY A 130 -4.99 23.83 1.45
N LEU A 131 -4.44 24.21 2.61
CA LEU A 131 -3.20 23.63 3.13
C LEU A 131 -3.34 22.14 3.47
N ILE A 132 -4.48 21.71 4.02
CA ILE A 132 -4.77 20.30 4.29
C ILE A 132 -4.74 19.50 2.99
N ASP A 133 -5.40 19.97 1.93
CA ASP A 133 -5.43 19.30 0.63
C ASP A 133 -4.03 19.22 0.00
N GLU A 134 -3.23 20.29 0.09
CA GLU A 134 -1.84 20.30 -0.37
C GLU A 134 -0.96 19.28 0.39
N GLU A 135 -1.07 19.22 1.71
CA GLU A 135 -0.30 18.28 2.54
C GLU A 135 -0.67 16.82 2.28
N ILE A 136 -1.97 16.53 2.14
CA ILE A 136 -2.43 15.17 1.76
C ILE A 136 -1.84 14.79 0.39
N LYS A 137 -1.93 15.69 -0.59
CA LYS A 137 -1.36 15.44 -1.91
C LYS A 137 0.14 15.24 -1.85
N ALA A 138 0.88 16.05 -1.11
CA ALA A 138 2.34 15.94 -0.97
C ALA A 138 2.77 14.60 -0.36
N ILE A 139 2.04 14.11 0.65
CA ILE A 139 2.28 12.80 1.26
C ILE A 139 2.09 11.68 0.22
N LEU A 140 0.98 11.73 -0.54
CA LEU A 140 0.70 10.73 -1.57
C LEU A 140 1.71 10.77 -2.72
N ASP A 141 2.08 11.96 -3.20
CA ASP A 141 3.06 12.13 -4.27
C ASP A 141 4.45 11.60 -3.84
N THR A 142 4.85 11.88 -2.59
CA THR A 142 6.12 11.39 -2.02
C THR A 142 6.11 9.86 -1.91
N ALA A 143 5.03 9.28 -1.42
CA ALA A 143 4.88 7.82 -1.33
C ALA A 143 4.86 7.16 -2.71
N TYR A 144 4.21 7.80 -3.70
CA TYR A 144 4.18 7.32 -5.09
C TYR A 144 5.58 7.30 -5.70
N ALA A 145 6.33 8.39 -5.55
CA ALA A 145 7.71 8.48 -6.04
C ALA A 145 8.61 7.43 -5.39
N ARG A 146 8.47 7.22 -4.08
CA ARG A 146 9.21 6.19 -3.33
C ARG A 146 8.85 4.78 -3.78
N CYS A 147 7.58 4.49 -3.95
CA CYS A 147 7.09 3.21 -4.46
C CYS A 147 7.66 2.92 -5.86
N ARG A 148 7.63 3.92 -6.75
CA ARG A 148 8.18 3.81 -8.11
C ARG A 148 9.69 3.56 -8.09
N GLU A 149 10.43 4.22 -7.21
CA GLU A 149 11.87 3.99 -7.03
C GLU A 149 12.13 2.54 -6.60
N ILE A 150 11.43 2.05 -5.56
CA ILE A 150 11.56 0.68 -5.06
C ILE A 150 11.31 -0.33 -6.18
N LEU A 151 10.19 -0.23 -6.88
CA LEU A 151 9.85 -1.19 -7.94
C LEU A 151 10.80 -1.11 -9.13
N SER A 152 11.25 0.10 -9.52
CA SER A 152 12.22 0.26 -10.60
C SER A 152 13.58 -0.38 -10.29
N GLN A 153 13.99 -0.40 -9.03
CA GLN A 153 15.22 -1.07 -8.57
C GLN A 153 15.06 -2.58 -8.44
N ASN A 154 13.83 -3.07 -8.33
CA ASN A 154 13.50 -4.47 -8.08
C ASN A 154 12.66 -5.11 -9.21
N MET A 155 12.83 -4.65 -10.45
CA MET A 155 12.05 -5.13 -11.61
C MET A 155 12.18 -6.64 -11.83
N ASP A 156 13.34 -7.22 -11.57
CA ASP A 156 13.56 -8.67 -11.68
C ASP A 156 12.76 -9.46 -10.63
N ALA A 157 12.70 -8.96 -9.39
CA ALA A 157 11.89 -9.56 -8.35
C ALA A 157 10.38 -9.43 -8.66
N LEU A 158 9.95 -8.28 -9.16
CA LEU A 158 8.58 -8.04 -9.60
C LEU A 158 8.16 -9.03 -10.70
N GLU A 159 9.00 -9.18 -11.73
CA GLU A 159 8.75 -10.09 -12.84
C GLU A 159 8.69 -11.55 -12.37
N ARG A 160 9.67 -12.01 -11.59
CA ARG A 160 9.71 -13.39 -11.08
C ARG A 160 8.50 -13.72 -10.19
N THR A 161 8.08 -12.79 -9.33
CA THR A 161 6.89 -12.96 -8.50
C THR A 161 5.63 -13.06 -9.35
N ALA A 162 5.46 -12.16 -10.33
CA ALA A 162 4.29 -12.17 -11.21
C ALA A 162 4.23 -13.44 -12.06
N GLN A 163 5.35 -13.91 -12.60
CA GLN A 163 5.42 -15.14 -13.38
C GLN A 163 5.11 -16.39 -12.53
N TYR A 164 5.58 -16.43 -11.28
CA TYR A 164 5.22 -17.50 -10.37
C TYR A 164 3.70 -17.53 -10.11
N LEU A 165 3.09 -16.36 -9.85
CA LEU A 165 1.65 -16.26 -9.62
C LEU A 165 0.84 -16.64 -10.87
N LEU A 166 1.31 -16.35 -12.08
CA LEU A 166 0.65 -16.77 -13.32
C LEU A 166 0.69 -18.29 -13.51
N GLU A 167 1.68 -18.97 -12.96
CA GLU A 167 1.85 -20.41 -13.07
C GLU A 167 1.14 -21.20 -11.95
N PHE A 168 1.26 -20.73 -10.69
CA PHE A 168 0.81 -21.48 -9.50
C PHE A 168 -0.35 -20.79 -8.76
N GLU A 169 -0.79 -19.61 -9.19
CA GLU A 169 -1.89 -18.80 -8.64
C GLU A 169 -1.69 -18.32 -7.19
N THR A 170 -0.87 -19.00 -6.41
CA THR A 170 -0.59 -18.68 -4.99
C THR A 170 0.89 -18.89 -4.69
N MET A 171 1.47 -17.97 -3.93
CA MET A 171 2.88 -18.02 -3.52
C MET A 171 2.97 -17.91 -2.00
N SER A 172 3.68 -18.84 -1.37
CA SER A 172 3.94 -18.82 0.08
C SER A 172 4.99 -17.78 0.47
N ALA A 173 5.11 -17.52 1.78
CA ALA A 173 6.18 -16.66 2.31
C ALA A 173 7.57 -17.20 1.94
N GLU A 174 7.76 -18.52 2.08
CA GLU A 174 9.02 -19.19 1.78
C GLU A 174 9.40 -19.05 0.30
N ASP A 175 8.47 -19.28 -0.61
CA ASP A 175 8.70 -19.17 -2.05
C ASP A 175 8.95 -17.72 -2.47
N PHE A 176 8.27 -16.77 -1.84
CA PHE A 176 8.50 -15.35 -2.09
C PHE A 176 9.91 -14.92 -1.67
N GLN A 177 10.45 -15.42 -0.57
CA GLN A 177 11.84 -15.15 -0.17
C GLN A 177 12.86 -15.66 -1.20
N LEU A 178 12.56 -16.73 -1.94
CA LEU A 178 13.44 -17.27 -2.99
C LEU A 178 13.53 -16.35 -4.21
N VAL A 179 12.57 -15.44 -4.39
CA VAL A 179 12.59 -14.44 -5.48
C VAL A 179 13.85 -13.56 -5.41
N PHE A 180 14.33 -13.27 -4.20
CA PHE A 180 15.50 -12.42 -3.94
C PHE A 180 16.82 -13.20 -3.93
N GLN A 181 16.79 -14.50 -4.21
CA GLN A 181 17.96 -15.37 -4.36
C GLN A 181 18.31 -15.59 -5.84
N PRO A 182 19.46 -16.23 -6.16
CA PRO A 182 19.78 -16.57 -7.55
C PRO A 182 18.61 -17.31 -8.24
N PRO A 183 18.34 -17.01 -9.52
CA PRO A 183 17.17 -17.55 -10.23
C PRO A 183 17.04 -19.08 -10.19
N GLU A 184 18.15 -19.79 -10.16
CA GLU A 184 18.19 -21.26 -10.16
C GLU A 184 17.51 -21.86 -8.91
N VAL A 185 17.48 -21.12 -7.80
CA VAL A 185 16.88 -21.59 -6.55
C VAL A 185 15.37 -21.65 -6.68
N LEU A 186 14.75 -20.56 -7.18
CA LEU A 186 13.32 -20.51 -7.43
C LEU A 186 12.87 -21.50 -8.52
N GLU A 187 13.65 -21.65 -9.60
CA GLU A 187 13.33 -22.60 -10.68
C GLU A 187 13.39 -24.06 -10.21
N ARG A 188 14.33 -24.40 -9.31
CA ARG A 188 14.36 -25.72 -8.68
C ARG A 188 13.12 -25.97 -7.84
N ARG A 189 12.69 -24.96 -7.05
CA ARG A 189 11.47 -25.03 -6.23
C ARG A 189 10.22 -25.23 -7.07
N LYS A 190 10.08 -24.45 -8.17
CA LYS A 190 8.99 -24.63 -9.13
C LYS A 190 8.93 -26.04 -9.73
N ALA A 191 10.09 -26.62 -10.03
CA ALA A 191 10.15 -27.99 -10.58
C ALA A 191 9.65 -29.04 -9.59
N GLU A 192 9.86 -28.84 -8.28
CA GLU A 192 9.35 -29.70 -7.22
C GLU A 192 7.81 -29.59 -7.08
N GLU A 193 7.23 -28.41 -7.25
CA GLU A 193 5.77 -28.20 -7.16
C GLU A 193 4.99 -28.76 -8.35
N ARG A 194 5.65 -28.95 -9.51
CA ARG A 194 5.03 -29.52 -10.71
C ARG A 194 4.84 -31.05 -10.65
N VAL A 195 5.43 -31.74 -9.66
CA VAL A 195 5.41 -33.21 -9.49
C VAL A 195 4.30 -33.66 -8.56
#